data_071f4bcf9198832caa1d7f83939f37c9
#
_entry.id   071f4bcf9198832caa1d7f83939f37c9
#
_cell.length_a   1.000
_cell.length_b   1.000
_cell.length_c   1.000
_cell.angle_alpha   90.00
_cell.angle_beta   90.00
_cell.angle_gamma   90.00
#
_symmetry.space_group_name_H-M   'P 1'
#
loop_
_entity.id
_entity.type
_entity.pdbx_description
1 polymer ?
#
loop_
_entity_poly.entity_id
_entity_poly.type
_entity_poly.pdbx_seq_one_letter_code
_entity_poly.pdbx_strand_id
1 'polypeptide(L)'
;MMRRKTSFLSALAGSLVIALALIAQQQPLAEAPAGFDTPTVVDNPGSQSISNGLTEPPGDTFALDQQQFERRHDPKSGLGPVFNATSCAECHQNGVTGTASQFTELRAGHKDANGNFVNPTILINDGANTISGRSIVNDRSICANAQEHLPPSEDIRMLRAVLNTLGDGFVEAIDDDTLRDIAAKQPHQSDGFIRGEIIEVPVLEAPGQTRIGRFGWKDQQPTVLSFVADAYLNEMGVTNRLRPKDITSVCKVTSDPEDVPDSLGLADIDHFAQFVRATKVPPRDAVLAATDDAQAGQRLFRAIGCNVCHVETIHTAHVGTAINGGTFVVPAALGDKIIHPFGDFLLHDVGTGDGIVQAGPPDTANKLRTAPLWGLRIKSRFMHDLASLTLDDAIRRHSGEAEGVVTLFSGMPPNSQQQLITFLKSL
;
A
#
# COMPACT_ATOMS: atom_id res chain seq x y z
N MET A 1 -3.32 97.15 17.24
CA MET A 1 -2.23 96.20 17.21
C MET A 1 -2.86 94.78 17.16
N MET A 2 -3.08 94.25 15.96
CA MET A 2 -3.84 93.01 15.72
C MET A 2 -2.88 91.84 15.47
N ARG A 3 -2.90 90.80 16.32
CA ARG A 3 -2.15 89.57 16.12
C ARG A 3 -3.04 88.56 15.35
N ARG A 4 -2.60 88.24 14.14
CA ARG A 4 -3.19 87.16 13.33
C ARG A 4 -2.73 85.81 13.89
N LYS A 5 -3.68 84.87 14.15
CA LYS A 5 -3.44 83.47 14.42
C LYS A 5 -3.55 82.70 13.10
N THR A 6 -2.47 82.07 12.70
CA THR A 6 -2.44 81.12 11.59
C THR A 6 -2.72 79.71 12.11
N SER A 7 -3.80 79.11 11.62
CA SER A 7 -4.14 77.67 11.90
C SER A 7 -3.48 76.80 10.88
N PHE A 8 -2.70 75.83 11.34
CA PHE A 8 -2.20 74.73 10.53
C PHE A 8 -3.23 73.60 10.53
N LEU A 9 -3.80 73.21 9.36
CA LEU A 9 -4.51 71.97 9.15
C LEU A 9 -3.50 70.89 8.77
N SER A 10 -3.35 69.88 9.63
CA SER A 10 -2.62 68.69 9.31
C SER A 10 -3.61 67.66 8.67
N ALA A 11 -3.41 67.37 7.41
CA ALA A 11 -4.13 66.27 6.73
C ALA A 11 -3.49 64.89 7.08
N LEU A 12 -4.19 64.09 7.84
CA LEU A 12 -3.85 62.64 8.01
C LEU A 12 -4.37 61.89 6.78
N ALA A 13 -3.46 61.44 5.92
CA ALA A 13 -3.77 60.44 4.89
C ALA A 13 -3.71 59.07 5.54
N GLY A 14 -4.88 58.46 5.81
CA GLY A 14 -4.99 57.08 6.27
C GLY A 14 -4.88 56.12 5.08
N SER A 15 -3.78 55.39 4.97
CA SER A 15 -3.62 54.31 4.02
C SER A 15 -4.42 53.07 4.49
N LEU A 16 -5.55 52.83 3.83
CA LEU A 16 -6.35 51.60 4.04
C LEU A 16 -5.67 50.45 3.30
N VAL A 17 -4.93 49.59 4.01
CA VAL A 17 -4.41 48.32 3.47
C VAL A 17 -5.54 47.32 3.46
N ILE A 18 -6.15 47.10 2.29
CA ILE A 18 -7.11 46.02 2.09
C ILE A 18 -6.29 44.72 1.93
N ALA A 19 -6.21 43.95 2.99
CA ALA A 19 -5.74 42.56 2.92
C ALA A 19 -6.81 41.72 2.20
N LEU A 20 -6.62 41.43 0.92
CA LEU A 20 -7.37 40.37 0.22
C LEU A 20 -6.92 39.04 0.82
N ALA A 21 -7.73 38.49 1.72
CA ALA A 21 -7.64 37.09 2.06
C ALA A 21 -8.07 36.30 0.80
N LEU A 22 -7.11 35.68 0.13
CA LEU A 22 -7.36 34.64 -0.83
C LEU A 22 -7.98 33.45 -0.05
N ILE A 23 -9.29 33.38 -0.02
CA ILE A 23 -10.00 32.16 0.36
C ILE A 23 -9.67 31.18 -0.77
N ALA A 24 -8.75 30.27 -0.53
CA ALA A 24 -8.56 29.12 -1.40
C ALA A 24 -9.92 28.42 -1.47
N GLN A 25 -10.57 28.50 -2.62
CA GLN A 25 -11.79 27.72 -2.86
C GLN A 25 -11.38 26.26 -2.78
N GLN A 26 -11.81 25.58 -1.72
CA GLN A 26 -11.68 24.13 -1.63
C GLN A 26 -12.35 23.53 -2.86
N GLN A 27 -11.60 22.77 -3.62
CA GLN A 27 -12.14 22.01 -4.76
C GLN A 27 -13.20 21.05 -4.21
N PRO A 28 -14.36 20.91 -4.86
CA PRO A 28 -15.34 19.95 -4.43
C PRO A 28 -14.74 18.52 -4.54
N LEU A 29 -15.02 17.69 -3.54
CA LEU A 29 -14.65 16.27 -3.56
C LEU A 29 -15.18 15.61 -4.83
N ALA A 30 -14.34 14.83 -5.49
CA ALA A 30 -14.68 14.10 -6.70
C ALA A 30 -14.34 12.61 -6.57
N GLU A 31 -15.13 11.74 -7.20
CA GLU A 31 -14.79 10.32 -7.29
C GLU A 31 -13.42 10.12 -7.94
N ALA A 32 -12.61 9.25 -7.35
CA ALA A 32 -11.36 8.84 -7.95
C ALA A 32 -11.62 8.12 -9.29
N PRO A 33 -10.81 8.36 -10.32
CA PRO A 33 -10.98 7.67 -11.59
C PRO A 33 -10.76 6.17 -11.42
N ALA A 34 -11.76 5.39 -11.79
CA ALA A 34 -11.74 3.93 -11.77
C ALA A 34 -11.79 3.37 -13.19
N GLY A 35 -11.17 2.25 -13.41
CA GLY A 35 -11.29 1.54 -14.66
C GLY A 35 -9.99 1.01 -15.23
N PHE A 36 -10.18 0.24 -16.27
CA PHE A 36 -9.13 -0.21 -17.19
C PHE A 36 -9.44 0.43 -18.55
N ASP A 37 -8.53 0.40 -19.53
CA ASP A 37 -8.70 1.06 -20.81
C ASP A 37 -9.84 0.46 -21.63
N THR A 38 -10.06 -0.85 -21.49
CA THR A 38 -11.14 -1.56 -22.19
C THR A 38 -12.25 -1.92 -21.22
N PRO A 39 -13.49 -2.06 -21.67
CA PRO A 39 -14.57 -2.57 -20.85
C PRO A 39 -14.16 -3.89 -20.20
N THR A 40 -14.26 -3.95 -18.87
CA THR A 40 -13.89 -5.15 -18.12
C THR A 40 -15.10 -6.03 -17.94
N VAL A 41 -14.91 -7.32 -18.21
CA VAL A 41 -15.74 -8.39 -17.67
C VAL A 41 -14.98 -9.05 -16.52
N VAL A 42 -15.68 -9.84 -15.69
CA VAL A 42 -15.07 -10.45 -14.48
C VAL A 42 -13.78 -11.21 -14.80
N ASP A 43 -13.77 -11.96 -15.92
CA ASP A 43 -12.66 -12.83 -16.29
C ASP A 43 -11.64 -12.19 -17.26
N ASN A 44 -11.89 -10.95 -17.69
CA ASN A 44 -11.00 -10.20 -18.57
C ASN A 44 -10.99 -8.72 -18.21
N PRO A 45 -10.12 -8.31 -17.27
CA PRO A 45 -10.08 -6.93 -16.78
C PRO A 45 -9.53 -5.91 -17.80
N GLY A 46 -8.96 -6.35 -18.92
CA GLY A 46 -8.35 -5.43 -19.91
C GLY A 46 -6.95 -4.99 -19.53
N SER A 47 -6.49 -3.92 -20.16
CA SER A 47 -5.18 -3.33 -19.92
C SER A 47 -5.27 -1.96 -19.27
N GLN A 48 -4.15 -1.41 -18.81
CA GLN A 48 -4.07 -0.09 -18.20
C GLN A 48 -3.03 0.75 -18.94
N SER A 49 -3.46 1.42 -20.02
CA SER A 49 -2.62 2.31 -20.82
C SER A 49 -2.89 3.79 -20.56
N ILE A 50 -3.90 4.11 -19.75
CA ILE A 50 -4.31 5.48 -19.44
C ILE A 50 -4.22 5.72 -17.94
N SER A 51 -3.42 6.72 -17.54
CA SER A 51 -3.22 7.10 -16.15
C SER A 51 -4.48 7.74 -15.51
N ASN A 52 -4.41 7.96 -14.21
CA ASN A 52 -5.42 8.71 -13.45
C ASN A 52 -5.38 10.23 -13.68
N GLY A 53 -4.51 10.70 -14.57
CA GLY A 53 -4.28 12.13 -14.84
C GLY A 53 -3.16 12.76 -14.01
N LEU A 54 -2.33 11.95 -13.35
CA LEU A 54 -1.10 12.43 -12.73
C LEU A 54 -0.20 13.06 -13.79
N THR A 55 0.35 14.23 -13.50
CA THR A 55 1.28 14.92 -14.40
C THR A 55 2.66 14.27 -14.27
N GLU A 56 3.17 13.78 -15.38
CA GLU A 56 4.50 13.19 -15.46
C GLU A 56 5.59 14.28 -15.50
N PRO A 57 6.82 13.99 -15.07
CA PRO A 57 7.99 14.83 -15.29
C PRO A 57 8.21 15.13 -16.78
N PRO A 58 8.85 16.26 -17.14
CA PRO A 58 9.11 16.60 -18.54
C PRO A 58 9.90 15.52 -19.27
N GLY A 59 9.34 14.98 -20.34
CA GLY A 59 9.94 13.92 -21.16
C GLY A 59 9.59 12.50 -20.74
N ASP A 60 8.94 12.33 -19.61
CA ASP A 60 8.42 11.07 -19.12
C ASP A 60 6.96 10.83 -19.54
N THR A 61 6.49 9.60 -19.43
CA THR A 61 5.09 9.22 -19.69
C THR A 61 4.70 7.99 -18.88
N PHE A 62 3.42 7.87 -18.53
CA PHE A 62 2.86 6.67 -17.91
C PHE A 62 3.25 5.36 -18.63
N ALA A 63 3.33 5.38 -19.96
CA ALA A 63 3.72 4.21 -20.75
C ALA A 63 5.20 3.85 -20.57
N LEU A 64 6.09 4.83 -20.42
CA LEU A 64 7.50 4.59 -20.11
C LEU A 64 7.67 4.02 -18.70
N ASP A 65 6.96 4.59 -17.73
CA ASP A 65 6.96 4.10 -16.36
C ASP A 65 6.46 2.66 -16.26
N GLN A 66 5.36 2.36 -16.97
CA GLN A 66 4.85 0.99 -17.07
C GLN A 66 5.90 0.05 -17.71
N GLN A 67 6.56 0.50 -18.77
CA GLN A 67 7.62 -0.28 -19.43
C GLN A 67 8.80 -0.57 -18.48
N GLN A 68 9.19 0.40 -17.63
CA GLN A 68 10.22 0.17 -16.62
C GLN A 68 9.73 -0.81 -15.55
N PHE A 69 8.50 -0.71 -15.08
CA PHE A 69 7.90 -1.65 -14.13
C PHE A 69 7.83 -3.09 -14.69
N GLU A 70 7.65 -3.26 -15.99
CA GLU A 70 7.60 -4.54 -16.69
C GLU A 70 8.99 -5.05 -17.12
N ARG A 71 10.01 -4.18 -17.13
CA ARG A 71 11.35 -4.51 -17.61
C ARG A 71 11.99 -5.62 -16.79
N ARG A 72 12.47 -6.66 -17.47
CA ARG A 72 13.23 -7.73 -16.84
C ARG A 72 14.69 -7.32 -16.66
N HIS A 73 15.20 -7.53 -15.46
CA HIS A 73 16.60 -7.34 -15.11
C HIS A 73 17.39 -8.64 -15.23
N ASP A 74 18.68 -8.47 -15.49
CA ASP A 74 19.68 -9.52 -15.45
C ASP A 74 20.86 -9.09 -14.54
N PRO A 75 21.85 -9.94 -14.26
CA PRO A 75 22.96 -9.57 -13.39
C PRO A 75 23.80 -8.37 -13.89
N LYS A 76 23.76 -8.05 -15.20
CA LYS A 76 24.48 -6.87 -15.73
C LYS A 76 23.71 -5.57 -15.48
N SER A 77 22.40 -5.65 -15.36
CA SER A 77 21.53 -4.54 -14.99
C SER A 77 21.20 -4.50 -13.48
N GLY A 78 22.03 -5.16 -12.64
CA GLY A 78 21.95 -5.07 -11.19
C GLY A 78 21.14 -6.18 -10.49
N LEU A 79 20.56 -7.15 -11.23
CA LEU A 79 19.79 -8.22 -10.59
C LEU A 79 20.65 -9.06 -9.65
N GLY A 80 20.17 -9.24 -8.44
CA GLY A 80 20.79 -10.12 -7.44
C GLY A 80 21.86 -9.42 -6.59
N PRO A 81 22.65 -10.20 -5.81
CA PRO A 81 22.91 -11.66 -5.89
C PRO A 81 21.76 -12.59 -5.55
N VAL A 82 20.81 -12.17 -4.72
CA VAL A 82 19.63 -12.95 -4.31
C VAL A 82 18.35 -12.21 -4.72
N PHE A 83 17.32 -12.93 -5.16
CA PHE A 83 16.11 -12.31 -5.67
C PHE A 83 14.92 -13.30 -5.69
N ASN A 84 13.69 -12.78 -5.77
CA ASN A 84 12.46 -13.53 -5.99
C ASN A 84 11.93 -13.33 -7.41
N ALA A 85 12.13 -12.14 -7.98
CA ALA A 85 11.60 -11.76 -9.29
C ALA A 85 12.66 -11.05 -10.13
N THR A 86 12.48 -11.05 -11.45
CA THR A 86 13.33 -10.34 -12.39
C THR A 86 12.70 -9.04 -12.91
N SER A 87 11.43 -8.79 -12.57
CA SER A 87 10.70 -7.53 -12.82
C SER A 87 9.58 -7.39 -11.80
N CYS A 88 9.07 -6.18 -11.60
CA CYS A 88 7.92 -5.96 -10.74
C CYS A 88 6.67 -6.68 -11.29
N ALA A 89 6.47 -6.67 -12.60
CA ALA A 89 5.34 -7.31 -13.27
C ALA A 89 5.36 -8.84 -13.16
N GLU A 90 6.49 -9.50 -12.87
CA GLU A 90 6.53 -10.95 -12.64
C GLU A 90 5.61 -11.37 -11.48
N CYS A 91 5.51 -10.52 -10.46
CA CYS A 91 4.62 -10.73 -9.32
C CYS A 91 3.34 -9.89 -9.43
N HIS A 92 3.41 -8.66 -9.92
CA HIS A 92 2.31 -7.71 -10.00
C HIS A 92 1.67 -7.69 -11.39
N GLN A 93 1.13 -8.82 -11.82
CA GLN A 93 0.36 -8.94 -13.07
C GLN A 93 -0.69 -10.06 -12.98
N ASN A 94 -1.95 -9.70 -13.17
CA ASN A 94 -3.06 -10.63 -13.32
C ASN A 94 -4.09 -10.00 -14.29
N GLY A 95 -3.86 -10.20 -15.58
CA GLY A 95 -4.61 -9.55 -16.67
C GLY A 95 -4.20 -8.10 -16.90
N VAL A 96 -3.89 -7.33 -15.86
CA VAL A 96 -3.43 -5.94 -15.91
C VAL A 96 -2.18 -5.78 -15.07
N THR A 97 -1.19 -5.05 -15.57
CA THR A 97 0.04 -4.71 -14.81
C THR A 97 -0.31 -3.89 -13.57
N GLY A 98 0.28 -4.23 -12.44
CA GLY A 98 0.02 -3.65 -11.12
C GLY A 98 -0.96 -4.46 -10.26
N THR A 99 -1.70 -5.42 -10.83
CA THR A 99 -2.62 -6.27 -10.07
C THR A 99 -1.90 -7.39 -9.32
N ALA A 100 -2.50 -7.87 -8.23
CA ALA A 100 -2.00 -9.00 -7.48
C ALA A 100 -2.14 -10.30 -8.26
N SER A 101 -1.05 -11.06 -8.39
CA SER A 101 -1.03 -12.44 -8.90
C SER A 101 -1.19 -13.46 -7.77
N GLN A 102 -1.01 -14.75 -8.09
CA GLN A 102 -0.92 -15.83 -7.11
C GLN A 102 0.51 -16.10 -6.62
N PHE A 103 1.44 -15.17 -6.88
CA PHE A 103 2.81 -15.28 -6.40
C PHE A 103 2.85 -15.09 -4.88
N THR A 104 3.72 -15.84 -4.21
CA THR A 104 3.94 -15.71 -2.77
C THR A 104 5.43 -15.64 -2.47
N GLU A 105 5.80 -14.85 -1.48
CA GLU A 105 7.14 -14.77 -0.93
C GLU A 105 7.24 -15.55 0.38
N LEU A 106 8.38 -16.17 0.65
CA LEU A 106 8.66 -16.82 1.93
C LEU A 106 9.15 -15.78 2.94
N ARG A 107 8.50 -15.73 4.09
CA ARG A 107 8.93 -15.01 5.29
C ARG A 107 9.29 -16.00 6.39
N ALA A 108 10.36 -15.72 7.14
CA ALA A 108 10.83 -16.61 8.19
C ALA A 108 11.35 -15.86 9.40
N GLY A 109 11.57 -16.61 10.47
CA GLY A 109 12.19 -16.20 11.73
C GLY A 109 12.00 -17.23 12.82
N HIS A 110 12.28 -16.83 14.04
CA HIS A 110 12.09 -17.65 15.25
C HIS A 110 11.66 -16.76 16.42
N LYS A 111 11.32 -17.38 17.54
CA LYS A 111 11.09 -16.67 18.81
C LYS A 111 12.34 -16.71 19.69
N ASP A 112 12.67 -15.58 20.30
CA ASP A 112 13.68 -15.52 21.36
C ASP A 112 13.18 -16.20 22.65
N ALA A 113 14.04 -16.23 23.69
CA ALA A 113 13.71 -16.81 25.00
C ALA A 113 12.52 -16.11 25.71
N ASN A 114 12.18 -14.89 25.30
CA ASN A 114 11.05 -14.10 25.83
C ASN A 114 9.77 -14.29 24.99
N GLY A 115 9.85 -15.06 23.90
CA GLY A 115 8.73 -15.29 22.97
C GLY A 115 8.56 -14.21 21.91
N ASN A 116 9.47 -13.24 21.80
CA ASN A 116 9.43 -12.19 20.78
C ASN A 116 9.96 -12.72 19.44
N PHE A 117 9.40 -12.23 18.35
CA PHE A 117 9.90 -12.52 17.01
C PHE A 117 11.31 -11.95 16.80
N VAL A 118 12.16 -12.77 16.19
CA VAL A 118 13.49 -12.39 15.72
C VAL A 118 13.63 -12.75 14.24
N ASN A 119 14.18 -11.84 13.45
CA ASN A 119 14.49 -12.09 12.05
C ASN A 119 15.45 -13.28 11.90
N PRO A 120 15.32 -14.08 10.83
CA PRO A 120 16.11 -15.29 10.65
C PRO A 120 17.59 -15.00 10.43
N THR A 121 18.39 -16.00 10.75
CA THR A 121 19.75 -16.15 10.24
C THR A 121 19.71 -17.01 8.99
N ILE A 122 19.81 -16.40 7.81
CA ILE A 122 19.76 -17.10 6.52
C ILE A 122 21.18 -17.51 6.14
N LEU A 123 21.38 -18.79 5.80
CA LEU A 123 22.70 -19.35 5.44
C LEU A 123 22.91 -19.25 3.93
N ILE A 124 24.11 -18.85 3.52
CA ILE A 124 24.59 -18.87 2.13
C ILE A 124 26.03 -19.41 2.10
N ASN A 125 26.57 -19.72 0.92
CA ASN A 125 27.92 -20.20 0.71
C ASN A 125 28.25 -21.40 1.62
N ASP A 126 27.39 -22.44 1.54
CA ASP A 126 27.47 -23.66 2.36
C ASP A 126 27.57 -23.38 3.88
N GLY A 127 26.96 -22.29 4.34
CA GLY A 127 26.97 -21.84 5.73
C GLY A 127 28.19 -21.00 6.13
N ALA A 128 29.11 -20.70 5.22
CA ALA A 128 30.26 -19.84 5.48
C ALA A 128 29.89 -18.37 5.68
N ASN A 129 28.74 -17.94 5.13
CA ASN A 129 28.21 -16.59 5.27
C ASN A 129 26.74 -16.62 5.71
N THR A 130 26.28 -15.52 6.31
CA THR A 130 24.90 -15.35 6.76
C THR A 130 24.32 -14.02 6.30
N ILE A 131 23.00 -14.02 6.05
CA ILE A 131 22.20 -12.82 5.86
C ILE A 131 21.26 -12.69 7.05
N SER A 132 21.11 -11.49 7.61
CA SER A 132 20.26 -11.20 8.77
C SER A 132 19.55 -9.85 8.63
N GLY A 133 18.65 -9.53 9.59
CA GLY A 133 17.99 -8.22 9.65
C GLY A 133 16.75 -8.07 8.76
N ARG A 134 16.33 -9.13 8.08
CA ARG A 134 15.12 -9.16 7.25
C ARG A 134 14.39 -10.50 7.39
N SER A 135 13.07 -10.50 7.30
CA SER A 135 12.27 -11.73 7.37
C SER A 135 12.07 -12.42 6.02
N ILE A 136 12.25 -11.71 4.90
CA ILE A 136 12.13 -12.28 3.56
C ILE A 136 13.30 -13.22 3.26
N VAL A 137 12.97 -14.33 2.58
CA VAL A 137 13.93 -15.31 2.07
C VAL A 137 13.78 -15.36 0.56
N ASN A 138 14.86 -15.11 -0.16
CA ASN A 138 14.85 -15.14 -1.60
C ASN A 138 14.94 -16.58 -2.13
N ASP A 139 14.10 -16.89 -3.13
CA ASP A 139 14.01 -18.21 -3.73
C ASP A 139 15.11 -18.48 -4.76
N ARG A 140 15.66 -17.41 -5.33
CA ARG A 140 16.61 -17.46 -6.45
C ARG A 140 17.89 -16.68 -6.16
N SER A 141 18.96 -17.08 -6.84
CA SER A 141 20.26 -16.39 -6.80
C SER A 141 20.96 -16.43 -8.17
N ILE A 142 21.89 -15.51 -8.42
CA ILE A 142 22.67 -15.50 -9.65
C ILE A 142 23.79 -16.56 -9.66
N CYS A 143 24.08 -17.18 -8.52
CA CYS A 143 25.06 -18.26 -8.39
C CYS A 143 24.71 -19.17 -7.19
N ALA A 144 25.17 -20.41 -7.22
CA ALA A 144 24.90 -21.39 -6.16
C ALA A 144 25.36 -20.91 -4.77
N ASN A 145 26.50 -20.24 -4.69
CA ASN A 145 27.03 -19.77 -3.40
C ASN A 145 26.18 -18.67 -2.74
N ALA A 146 25.41 -17.91 -3.49
CA ALA A 146 24.51 -16.90 -2.92
C ALA A 146 23.12 -17.48 -2.57
N GLN A 147 22.81 -18.73 -2.97
CA GLN A 147 21.49 -19.32 -2.68
C GLN A 147 21.21 -19.34 -1.18
N GLU A 148 20.06 -18.83 -0.82
CA GLU A 148 19.60 -18.74 0.57
C GLU A 148 19.04 -20.06 1.07
N HIS A 149 19.40 -20.41 2.31
CA HIS A 149 18.94 -21.60 3.01
C HIS A 149 18.55 -21.27 4.44
N LEU A 150 17.39 -21.76 4.89
CA LEU A 150 16.93 -21.60 6.26
C LEU A 150 17.35 -22.80 7.12
N PRO A 151 18.08 -22.60 8.21
CA PRO A 151 18.32 -23.67 9.18
C PRO A 151 17.00 -24.08 9.87
N PRO A 152 16.93 -25.30 10.42
CA PRO A 152 15.73 -25.80 11.12
C PRO A 152 15.32 -24.95 12.34
N SER A 153 16.24 -24.18 12.92
CA SER A 153 15.96 -23.27 14.03
C SER A 153 15.02 -22.12 13.67
N GLU A 154 14.93 -21.76 12.38
CA GLU A 154 13.99 -20.78 11.87
C GLU A 154 12.63 -21.44 11.65
N ASP A 155 11.88 -21.61 12.72
CA ASP A 155 10.66 -22.41 12.78
C ASP A 155 9.39 -21.64 12.45
N ILE A 156 9.42 -20.29 12.47
CA ILE A 156 8.37 -19.44 11.92
C ILE A 156 8.60 -19.35 10.41
N ARG A 157 7.66 -19.89 9.63
CA ARG A 157 7.72 -19.85 8.16
C ARG A 157 6.34 -19.60 7.60
N MET A 158 6.20 -18.56 6.81
CA MET A 158 4.92 -18.14 6.24
C MET A 158 5.10 -17.69 4.79
N LEU A 159 4.15 -18.08 3.94
CA LEU A 159 4.03 -17.54 2.60
C LEU A 159 3.10 -16.33 2.64
N ARG A 160 3.52 -15.23 2.02
CA ARG A 160 2.71 -14.03 1.87
C ARG A 160 2.43 -13.74 0.41
N ALA A 161 1.17 -13.48 0.12
CA ALA A 161 0.69 -13.10 -1.19
C ALA A 161 1.16 -11.71 -1.59
N VAL A 162 1.36 -11.52 -2.88
CA VAL A 162 1.57 -10.21 -3.49
C VAL A 162 0.31 -9.35 -3.34
N LEU A 163 0.49 -8.08 -3.01
CA LEU A 163 -0.58 -7.09 -2.90
C LEU A 163 -0.86 -6.41 -4.25
N ASN A 164 -2.08 -5.95 -4.44
CA ASN A 164 -2.46 -5.10 -5.56
C ASN A 164 -1.84 -3.71 -5.36
N THR A 165 -1.26 -3.12 -6.41
CA THR A 165 -0.68 -1.77 -6.39
C THR A 165 -1.56 -0.73 -7.08
N LEU A 166 -2.66 -1.17 -7.73
CA LEU A 166 -3.56 -0.24 -8.42
C LEU A 166 -4.29 0.64 -7.40
N GLY A 167 -4.24 1.95 -7.64
CA GLY A 167 -4.86 2.93 -6.75
C GLY A 167 -4.00 3.34 -5.55
N ASP A 168 -2.79 2.81 -5.39
CA ASP A 168 -1.93 3.10 -4.24
C ASP A 168 -1.47 4.58 -4.19
N GLY A 169 -1.50 5.31 -5.30
CA GLY A 169 -1.32 6.76 -5.27
C GLY A 169 -2.41 7.48 -4.46
N PHE A 170 -3.66 7.01 -4.52
CA PHE A 170 -4.74 7.55 -3.69
C PHE A 170 -4.57 7.12 -2.22
N VAL A 171 -4.09 5.90 -1.96
CA VAL A 171 -3.77 5.43 -0.60
C VAL A 171 -2.65 6.26 0.01
N GLU A 172 -1.60 6.58 -0.75
CA GLU A 172 -0.53 7.48 -0.33
C GLU A 172 -1.06 8.87 0.02
N ALA A 173 -2.05 9.36 -0.74
CA ALA A 173 -2.67 10.66 -0.53
C ALA A 173 -3.69 10.71 0.63
N ILE A 174 -3.99 9.62 1.32
CA ILE A 174 -4.81 9.66 2.55
C ILE A 174 -4.03 10.44 3.63
N ASP A 175 -4.68 11.40 4.28
CA ASP A 175 -4.09 12.12 5.40
C ASP A 175 -3.92 11.21 6.62
N ASP A 176 -2.82 11.38 7.36
CA ASP A 176 -2.55 10.59 8.57
C ASP A 176 -3.64 10.80 9.64
N ASP A 177 -4.21 12.00 9.73
CA ASP A 177 -5.30 12.27 10.66
C ASP A 177 -6.58 11.50 10.30
N THR A 178 -6.82 11.25 9.02
CA THR A 178 -7.92 10.37 8.57
C THR A 178 -7.75 8.94 9.10
N LEU A 179 -6.54 8.39 9.06
CA LEU A 179 -6.28 7.03 9.61
C LEU A 179 -6.40 7.02 11.13
N ARG A 180 -5.92 8.07 11.83
CA ARG A 180 -6.11 8.23 13.28
C ARG A 180 -7.59 8.30 13.66
N ASP A 181 -8.36 9.03 12.90
CA ASP A 181 -9.81 9.16 13.10
C ASP A 181 -10.56 7.84 12.91
N ILE A 182 -10.17 7.04 11.91
CA ILE A 182 -10.72 5.70 11.68
C ILE A 182 -10.41 4.82 12.90
N ALA A 183 -9.14 4.72 13.30
CA ALA A 183 -8.71 3.92 14.45
C ALA A 183 -9.44 4.33 15.75
N ALA A 184 -9.61 5.63 15.98
CA ALA A 184 -10.31 6.15 17.16
C ALA A 184 -11.80 5.81 17.20
N LYS A 185 -12.46 5.66 16.04
CA LYS A 185 -13.89 5.34 15.93
C LYS A 185 -14.19 3.85 16.09
N GLN A 186 -13.29 2.96 15.71
CA GLN A 186 -13.53 1.52 15.71
C GLN A 186 -13.97 0.93 17.05
N PRO A 187 -13.35 1.26 18.20
CA PRO A 187 -13.80 0.76 19.50
C PRO A 187 -15.24 1.17 19.83
N HIS A 188 -15.67 2.36 19.42
CA HIS A 188 -17.05 2.82 19.66
C HIS A 188 -18.05 2.13 18.73
N GLN A 189 -17.64 1.73 17.54
CA GLN A 189 -18.49 1.05 16.55
C GLN A 189 -18.65 -0.44 16.84
N SER A 190 -17.77 -1.01 17.67
CA SER A 190 -17.67 -2.46 17.94
C SER A 190 -17.74 -2.83 19.42
N ASP A 191 -18.27 -1.96 20.29
CA ASP A 191 -18.29 -2.18 21.74
C ASP A 191 -16.91 -2.54 22.33
N GLY A 192 -15.85 -2.00 21.73
CA GLY A 192 -14.47 -2.19 22.15
C GLY A 192 -13.76 -3.43 21.60
N PHE A 193 -14.41 -4.25 20.78
CA PHE A 193 -13.83 -5.49 20.25
C PHE A 193 -12.85 -5.27 19.11
N ILE A 194 -13.07 -4.26 18.26
CA ILE A 194 -12.21 -3.96 17.09
C ILE A 194 -11.38 -2.72 17.42
N ARG A 195 -10.06 -2.83 17.24
CA ARG A 195 -9.07 -1.77 17.53
C ARG A 195 -7.92 -1.86 16.56
N GLY A 196 -8.04 -1.17 15.43
CA GLY A 196 -6.94 -1.09 14.48
C GLY A 196 -5.72 -0.39 15.09
N GLU A 197 -4.57 -0.99 14.95
CA GLU A 197 -3.31 -0.43 15.42
C GLU A 197 -2.63 0.37 14.33
N ILE A 198 -2.11 1.53 14.70
CA ILE A 198 -1.28 2.42 13.88
C ILE A 198 0.17 2.22 14.28
N ILE A 199 1.06 2.07 13.29
CA ILE A 199 2.49 2.19 13.49
C ILE A 199 3.03 3.39 12.70
N GLU A 200 3.95 4.14 13.31
CA GLU A 200 4.69 5.18 12.60
C GLU A 200 6.04 4.62 12.14
N VAL A 201 6.34 4.79 10.86
CA VAL A 201 7.52 4.21 10.23
C VAL A 201 8.32 5.28 9.49
N PRO A 202 9.65 5.09 9.35
CA PRO A 202 10.51 6.07 8.68
C PRO A 202 10.13 6.31 7.23
N VAL A 203 10.15 7.57 6.79
CA VAL A 203 10.07 7.98 5.39
C VAL A 203 11.48 7.96 4.82
N LEU A 204 11.79 7.01 3.94
CA LEU A 204 13.17 6.81 3.46
C LEU A 204 13.70 7.99 2.66
N GLU A 205 12.83 8.63 1.86
CA GLU A 205 13.15 9.81 1.06
C GLU A 205 13.22 11.11 1.89
N ALA A 206 12.83 11.09 3.16
CA ALA A 206 12.89 12.22 4.09
C ALA A 206 13.54 11.81 5.43
N PRO A 207 14.86 11.67 5.49
CA PRO A 207 15.55 11.17 6.68
C PRO A 207 15.18 11.93 7.96
N GLY A 208 14.84 11.18 9.02
CA GLY A 208 14.41 11.72 10.30
C GLY A 208 12.92 12.04 10.39
N GLN A 209 12.15 11.89 9.32
CA GLN A 209 10.70 11.99 9.32
C GLN A 209 10.07 10.61 9.43
N THR A 210 8.91 10.53 10.11
CA THR A 210 8.05 9.36 10.17
C THR A 210 6.67 9.70 9.63
N ARG A 211 5.93 8.67 9.24
CA ARG A 211 4.55 8.75 8.81
C ARG A 211 3.83 7.46 9.16
N ILE A 212 2.51 7.48 9.27
CA ILE A 212 1.71 6.26 9.47
C ILE A 212 1.94 5.30 8.31
N GLY A 213 2.37 4.08 8.65
CA GLY A 213 2.50 2.96 7.71
C GLY A 213 1.15 2.61 7.10
N ARG A 214 1.13 2.28 5.81
CA ARG A 214 -0.09 1.96 5.05
C ARG A 214 0.15 1.01 3.89
N PHE A 215 1.39 0.62 3.65
CA PHE A 215 1.77 -0.31 2.59
C PHE A 215 2.47 -1.54 3.17
N GLY A 216 2.29 -2.67 2.44
CA GLY A 216 2.71 -3.99 2.88
C GLY A 216 1.70 -4.65 3.84
N TRP A 217 1.85 -5.93 4.12
CA TRP A 217 0.97 -6.68 5.03
C TRP A 217 1.12 -6.29 6.50
N LYS A 218 2.19 -5.57 6.84
CA LYS A 218 2.53 -5.14 8.21
C LYS A 218 2.65 -3.62 8.32
N ASP A 219 2.10 -2.85 7.39
CA ASP A 219 2.21 -1.39 7.35
C ASP A 219 3.66 -0.88 7.47
N GLN A 220 4.61 -1.68 6.99
CA GLN A 220 6.03 -1.41 7.16
C GLN A 220 6.55 -0.25 6.30
N GLN A 221 5.76 0.28 5.37
CA GLN A 221 6.15 1.40 4.52
C GLN A 221 5.08 2.50 4.51
N PRO A 222 5.49 3.78 4.59
CA PRO A 222 4.55 4.90 4.68
C PRO A 222 4.25 5.56 3.34
N THR A 223 5.13 5.38 2.33
CA THR A 223 5.08 6.05 1.03
C THR A 223 5.30 5.05 -0.10
N VAL A 224 4.82 5.38 -1.29
CA VAL A 224 5.05 4.56 -2.49
C VAL A 224 6.54 4.51 -2.81
N LEU A 225 7.26 5.63 -2.75
CA LEU A 225 8.69 5.67 -3.08
C LEU A 225 9.54 4.85 -2.08
N SER A 226 9.28 4.96 -0.77
CA SER A 226 9.93 4.11 0.23
C SER A 226 9.67 2.63 -0.04
N PHE A 227 8.42 2.27 -0.42
CA PHE A 227 8.03 0.89 -0.66
C PHE A 227 8.70 0.29 -1.89
N VAL A 228 8.66 1.00 -3.03
CA VAL A 228 9.31 0.50 -4.26
C VAL A 228 10.83 0.40 -4.11
N ALA A 229 11.46 1.32 -3.38
CA ALA A 229 12.89 1.26 -3.11
C ALA A 229 13.28 0.05 -2.24
N ASP A 230 12.45 -0.25 -1.23
CA ASP A 230 12.66 -1.41 -0.35
C ASP A 230 12.38 -2.73 -1.10
N ALA A 231 11.32 -2.78 -1.91
CA ALA A 231 11.00 -3.94 -2.73
C ALA A 231 12.06 -4.20 -3.81
N TYR A 232 12.59 -3.16 -4.45
CA TYR A 232 13.61 -3.30 -5.49
C TYR A 232 14.87 -3.98 -4.96
N LEU A 233 15.30 -3.63 -3.74
CA LEU A 233 16.40 -4.34 -3.08
C LEU A 233 15.99 -5.75 -2.63
N ASN A 234 14.88 -5.88 -1.89
CA ASN A 234 14.55 -7.13 -1.21
C ASN A 234 13.99 -8.21 -2.15
N GLU A 235 13.30 -7.82 -3.24
CA GLU A 235 12.70 -8.76 -4.20
C GLU A 235 13.58 -9.01 -5.43
N MET A 236 14.40 -8.04 -5.83
CA MET A 236 15.21 -8.14 -7.04
C MET A 236 16.71 -8.02 -6.77
N GLY A 237 17.11 -7.66 -5.54
CA GLY A 237 18.52 -7.49 -5.16
C GLY A 237 19.16 -6.23 -5.72
N VAL A 238 18.40 -5.30 -6.32
CA VAL A 238 18.95 -4.10 -6.95
C VAL A 238 19.06 -2.98 -5.92
N THR A 239 20.29 -2.49 -5.71
CA THR A 239 20.55 -1.36 -4.81
C THR A 239 20.16 -0.04 -5.48
N ASN A 240 19.68 0.91 -4.67
CA ASN A 240 19.22 2.20 -5.12
C ASN A 240 19.58 3.30 -4.10
N ARG A 241 19.36 4.58 -4.45
CA ARG A 241 19.74 5.72 -3.58
C ARG A 241 19.15 5.69 -2.18
N LEU A 242 18.00 5.02 -1.96
CA LEU A 242 17.34 4.89 -0.64
C LEU A 242 17.75 3.59 0.07
N ARG A 243 18.24 2.62 -0.67
CA ARG A 243 18.77 1.33 -0.19
C ARG A 243 20.11 1.04 -0.88
N PRO A 244 21.20 1.76 -0.51
CA PRO A 244 22.43 1.80 -1.31
C PRO A 244 23.40 0.65 -1.01
N LYS A 245 22.99 -0.42 -0.34
CA LYS A 245 23.84 -1.55 0.02
C LYS A 245 23.18 -2.86 -0.34
N ASP A 246 23.97 -3.72 -0.98
CA ASP A 246 23.61 -5.09 -1.26
C ASP A 246 23.27 -5.91 -0.01
N ILE A 247 22.38 -6.89 -0.21
CA ILE A 247 22.02 -7.90 0.78
C ILE A 247 23.24 -8.78 1.12
N THR A 248 24.04 -9.13 0.10
CA THR A 248 25.28 -9.88 0.22
C THR A 248 26.26 -9.53 -0.88
N SER A 249 27.56 -9.58 -0.60
CA SER A 249 28.61 -9.41 -1.62
C SER A 249 29.00 -10.72 -2.31
N VAL A 250 28.43 -11.85 -1.91
CA VAL A 250 28.72 -13.15 -2.52
C VAL A 250 28.16 -13.17 -3.93
N CYS A 251 29.02 -13.39 -4.93
CA CYS A 251 28.72 -13.36 -6.36
C CYS A 251 28.28 -12.01 -6.95
N LYS A 252 28.42 -10.92 -6.23
CA LYS A 252 28.11 -9.59 -6.74
C LYS A 252 28.91 -9.29 -8.03
N VAL A 253 28.25 -8.73 -9.05
CA VAL A 253 28.86 -8.44 -10.36
C VAL A 253 28.92 -6.94 -10.69
N THR A 254 28.14 -6.11 -10.00
CA THR A 254 28.04 -4.67 -10.22
C THR A 254 28.44 -3.89 -8.96
N SER A 255 28.58 -2.59 -9.04
CA SER A 255 28.88 -1.72 -7.89
C SER A 255 27.63 -0.98 -7.43
N ASP A 256 27.50 -0.78 -6.11
CA ASP A 256 26.40 -0.06 -5.49
C ASP A 256 26.47 1.47 -5.68
N PRO A 257 25.35 2.15 -5.90
CA PRO A 257 24.03 1.59 -6.24
C PRO A 257 23.95 1.23 -7.73
N GLU A 258 23.23 0.17 -8.08
CA GLU A 258 23.00 -0.24 -9.47
C GLU A 258 21.94 0.62 -10.17
N ASP A 259 20.92 1.07 -9.42
CA ASP A 259 19.87 1.95 -9.91
C ASP A 259 20.41 3.39 -10.00
N VAL A 260 20.75 3.80 -11.20
CA VAL A 260 21.27 5.14 -11.52
C VAL A 260 20.28 5.92 -12.38
N PRO A 261 20.21 7.25 -12.21
CA PRO A 261 19.32 8.08 -13.03
C PRO A 261 19.61 7.95 -14.52
N ASP A 262 18.56 7.91 -15.31
CA ASP A 262 18.58 7.92 -16.77
C ASP A 262 18.85 9.33 -17.35
N SER A 263 18.61 9.50 -18.66
CA SER A 263 18.77 10.79 -19.34
C SER A 263 17.77 11.87 -18.92
N LEU A 264 16.66 11.47 -18.29
CA LEU A 264 15.66 12.38 -17.70
C LEU A 264 16.01 12.76 -16.26
N GLY A 265 17.01 12.13 -15.67
CA GLY A 265 17.39 12.28 -14.26
C GLY A 265 16.55 11.42 -13.33
N LEU A 266 15.79 10.46 -13.84
CA LEU A 266 14.93 9.55 -13.11
C LEU A 266 15.60 8.18 -12.96
N ALA A 267 15.66 7.67 -11.74
CA ALA A 267 16.07 6.30 -11.46
C ALA A 267 14.87 5.33 -11.62
N ASP A 268 15.13 4.04 -11.71
CA ASP A 268 14.06 3.04 -11.84
C ASP A 268 13.01 3.15 -10.71
N ILE A 269 13.45 3.42 -9.48
CA ILE A 269 12.52 3.62 -8.36
C ILE A 269 11.62 4.85 -8.53
N ASP A 270 12.04 5.88 -9.29
CA ASP A 270 11.21 7.03 -9.61
C ASP A 270 10.13 6.65 -10.62
N HIS A 271 10.50 5.93 -11.68
CA HIS A 271 9.56 5.39 -12.66
C HIS A 271 8.54 4.45 -12.02
N PHE A 272 8.99 3.54 -11.15
CA PHE A 272 8.07 2.62 -10.43
C PHE A 272 7.10 3.40 -9.55
N ALA A 273 7.57 4.39 -8.81
CA ALA A 273 6.72 5.22 -7.96
C ALA A 273 5.72 6.05 -8.79
N GLN A 274 6.15 6.61 -9.93
CA GLN A 274 5.28 7.34 -10.85
C GLN A 274 4.20 6.41 -11.42
N PHE A 275 4.57 5.23 -11.94
CA PHE A 275 3.61 4.25 -12.44
C PHE A 275 2.54 3.92 -11.40
N VAL A 276 2.95 3.52 -10.20
CA VAL A 276 2.03 3.13 -9.11
C VAL A 276 1.11 4.30 -8.72
N ARG A 277 1.65 5.52 -8.57
CA ARG A 277 0.87 6.73 -8.26
C ARG A 277 -0.11 7.10 -9.36
N ALA A 278 0.23 6.84 -10.62
CA ALA A 278 -0.58 7.19 -11.78
C ALA A 278 -1.64 6.14 -12.13
N THR A 279 -1.66 4.99 -11.45
CA THR A 279 -2.68 3.96 -11.68
C THR A 279 -4.06 4.41 -11.20
N LYS A 280 -5.11 3.97 -11.91
CA LYS A 280 -6.51 4.13 -11.47
C LYS A 280 -6.87 3.08 -10.42
N VAL A 281 -7.93 3.33 -9.66
CA VAL A 281 -8.49 2.29 -8.78
C VAL A 281 -9.16 1.20 -9.61
N PRO A 282 -9.11 -0.09 -9.17
CA PRO A 282 -9.83 -1.17 -9.84
C PRO A 282 -11.33 -0.87 -9.95
N PRO A 283 -11.95 -1.09 -11.12
CA PRO A 283 -13.35 -0.82 -11.31
C PRO A 283 -14.21 -1.89 -10.64
N ARG A 284 -15.29 -1.44 -10.03
CA ARG A 284 -16.36 -2.31 -9.55
C ARG A 284 -17.17 -2.89 -10.72
N ASP A 285 -17.70 -4.11 -10.59
CA ASP A 285 -18.72 -4.61 -11.52
C ASP A 285 -20.04 -3.87 -11.29
N ALA A 286 -20.28 -2.84 -12.09
CA ALA A 286 -21.45 -1.98 -11.94
C ALA A 286 -22.78 -2.71 -12.20
N VAL A 287 -22.78 -3.74 -13.06
CA VAL A 287 -23.98 -4.51 -13.37
C VAL A 287 -24.34 -5.41 -12.19
N LEU A 288 -23.37 -6.15 -11.66
CA LEU A 288 -23.58 -7.00 -10.49
C LEU A 288 -23.93 -6.16 -9.26
N ALA A 289 -23.26 -5.04 -9.06
CA ALA A 289 -23.50 -4.13 -7.93
C ALA A 289 -24.92 -3.53 -7.93
N ALA A 290 -25.54 -3.39 -9.11
CA ALA A 290 -26.89 -2.85 -9.24
C ALA A 290 -27.99 -3.89 -8.97
N THR A 291 -27.67 -5.17 -8.82
CA THR A 291 -28.67 -6.21 -8.50
C THR A 291 -29.20 -6.09 -7.07
N ASP A 292 -30.46 -6.50 -6.87
CA ASP A 292 -31.10 -6.50 -5.56
C ASP A 292 -30.29 -7.35 -4.53
N ASP A 293 -29.74 -8.47 -4.97
CA ASP A 293 -28.92 -9.35 -4.12
C ASP A 293 -27.61 -8.67 -3.68
N ALA A 294 -26.88 -8.01 -4.58
CA ALA A 294 -25.67 -7.29 -4.22
C ALA A 294 -25.96 -6.11 -3.28
N GLN A 295 -27.05 -5.38 -3.52
CA GLN A 295 -27.48 -4.30 -2.64
C GLN A 295 -27.91 -4.81 -1.25
N ALA A 296 -28.64 -5.94 -1.19
CA ALA A 296 -28.97 -6.60 0.06
C ALA A 296 -27.68 -7.06 0.77
N GLY A 297 -26.73 -7.64 0.04
CA GLY A 297 -25.43 -8.03 0.56
C GLY A 297 -24.63 -6.88 1.14
N GLN A 298 -24.63 -5.70 0.49
CA GLN A 298 -23.97 -4.50 1.03
C GLN A 298 -24.62 -4.02 2.34
N ARG A 299 -25.95 -4.09 2.45
CA ARG A 299 -26.63 -3.79 3.71
C ARG A 299 -26.24 -4.77 4.82
N LEU A 300 -26.15 -6.07 4.49
CA LEU A 300 -25.71 -7.10 5.45
C LEU A 300 -24.25 -6.89 5.86
N PHE A 301 -23.35 -6.56 4.94
CA PHE A 301 -21.95 -6.23 5.21
C PHE A 301 -21.81 -5.15 6.28
N ARG A 302 -22.63 -4.09 6.20
CA ARG A 302 -22.70 -3.03 7.22
C ARG A 302 -23.35 -3.53 8.50
N ALA A 303 -24.46 -4.26 8.40
CA ALA A 303 -25.25 -4.65 9.53
C ALA A 303 -24.53 -5.60 10.50
N ILE A 304 -23.64 -6.45 10.00
CA ILE A 304 -22.86 -7.38 10.85
C ILE A 304 -21.49 -6.83 11.24
N GLY A 305 -21.10 -5.63 10.76
CA GLY A 305 -19.89 -4.94 11.20
C GLY A 305 -18.63 -5.16 10.34
N CYS A 306 -18.70 -5.79 9.16
CA CYS A 306 -17.55 -5.92 8.27
C CYS A 306 -16.94 -4.56 7.93
N ASN A 307 -17.77 -3.52 7.79
CA ASN A 307 -17.37 -2.16 7.43
C ASN A 307 -16.59 -1.43 8.53
N VAL A 308 -16.42 -2.02 9.71
CA VAL A 308 -15.60 -1.41 10.78
C VAL A 308 -14.13 -1.45 10.41
N CYS A 309 -13.62 -2.59 9.89
CA CYS A 309 -12.28 -2.72 9.32
C CYS A 309 -12.27 -2.44 7.81
N HIS A 310 -13.26 -2.94 7.08
CA HIS A 310 -13.41 -2.71 5.65
C HIS A 310 -14.15 -1.42 5.35
N VAL A 311 -13.53 -0.28 5.71
CA VAL A 311 -14.09 1.07 5.54
C VAL A 311 -14.42 1.32 4.08
N GLU A 312 -15.71 1.61 3.81
CA GLU A 312 -16.23 1.70 2.45
C GLU A 312 -15.75 2.94 1.69
N THR A 313 -15.58 4.06 2.39
CA THR A 313 -15.30 5.36 1.79
C THR A 313 -14.27 6.13 2.60
N ILE A 314 -13.22 6.57 1.92
CA ILE A 314 -12.17 7.43 2.48
C ILE A 314 -11.97 8.61 1.55
N HIS A 315 -11.58 9.76 2.10
CA HIS A 315 -11.21 10.94 1.35
C HIS A 315 -9.70 11.13 1.36
N THR A 316 -9.13 11.48 0.22
CA THR A 316 -7.72 11.85 0.15
C THR A 316 -7.51 13.27 0.68
N ALA A 317 -6.28 13.59 1.05
CA ALA A 317 -5.88 14.93 1.47
C ALA A 317 -6.16 15.99 0.39
N HIS A 318 -6.24 17.25 0.82
CA HIS A 318 -6.46 18.35 -0.11
C HIS A 318 -5.30 18.52 -1.09
N VAL A 319 -5.63 18.95 -2.31
CA VAL A 319 -4.62 19.37 -3.30
C VAL A 319 -3.69 20.40 -2.68
N GLY A 320 -2.38 20.21 -2.86
CA GLY A 320 -1.34 21.09 -2.31
C GLY A 320 -0.88 20.74 -0.90
N THR A 321 -1.47 19.74 -0.25
CA THR A 321 -0.98 19.23 1.04
C THR A 321 0.40 18.60 0.86
N ALA A 322 1.38 19.04 1.67
CA ALA A 322 2.70 18.42 1.70
C ALA A 322 2.66 17.18 2.61
N ILE A 323 3.00 16.04 2.06
CA ILE A 323 3.08 14.74 2.75
C ILE A 323 4.48 14.14 2.61
N ASN A 324 4.73 12.97 3.15
CA ASN A 324 6.01 12.24 3.06
C ASN A 324 7.20 13.07 3.58
N GLY A 325 7.02 13.74 4.73
CA GLY A 325 8.05 14.64 5.27
C GLY A 325 8.32 15.89 4.40
N GLY A 326 7.37 16.26 3.55
CA GLY A 326 7.46 17.41 2.65
C GLY A 326 8.04 17.09 1.26
N THR A 327 8.39 15.84 0.99
CA THR A 327 8.98 15.43 -0.30
C THR A 327 7.94 15.24 -1.41
N PHE A 328 6.66 15.13 -1.07
CA PHE A 328 5.56 14.99 -2.02
C PHE A 328 4.43 15.97 -1.69
N VAL A 329 4.03 16.75 -2.71
CA VAL A 329 2.88 17.65 -2.63
C VAL A 329 1.73 16.99 -3.39
N VAL A 330 0.62 16.77 -2.70
CA VAL A 330 -0.57 16.09 -3.27
C VAL A 330 -1.06 16.84 -4.50
N PRO A 331 -0.97 16.23 -5.71
CA PRO A 331 -1.38 16.87 -6.95
C PRO A 331 -2.91 16.79 -7.14
N ALA A 332 -3.44 17.56 -8.08
CA ALA A 332 -4.87 17.59 -8.39
C ALA A 332 -5.43 16.22 -8.83
N ALA A 333 -4.60 15.35 -9.40
CA ALA A 333 -5.00 14.00 -9.77
C ALA A 333 -5.32 13.12 -8.56
N LEU A 334 -4.66 13.33 -7.43
CA LEU A 334 -4.76 12.49 -6.23
C LEU A 334 -5.49 13.15 -5.06
N GLY A 335 -5.47 14.48 -4.98
CA GLY A 335 -6.09 15.24 -3.90
C GLY A 335 -7.58 15.50 -4.11
N ASP A 336 -8.30 15.75 -3.01
CA ASP A 336 -9.75 16.01 -2.98
C ASP A 336 -10.56 14.89 -3.68
N LYS A 337 -10.13 13.63 -3.52
CA LYS A 337 -10.78 12.46 -4.12
C LYS A 337 -11.54 11.64 -3.08
N ILE A 338 -12.65 11.07 -3.53
CA ILE A 338 -13.40 10.03 -2.83
C ILE A 338 -12.90 8.68 -3.37
N ILE A 339 -12.49 7.79 -2.49
CA ILE A 339 -12.10 6.42 -2.82
C ILE A 339 -12.94 5.42 -2.04
N HIS A 340 -13.15 4.25 -2.64
CA HIS A 340 -13.89 3.15 -2.03
C HIS A 340 -13.02 1.90 -1.88
N PRO A 341 -12.03 1.92 -0.97
CA PRO A 341 -11.08 0.82 -0.83
C PRO A 341 -11.68 -0.41 -0.17
N PHE A 342 -12.72 -0.27 0.64
CA PHE A 342 -13.20 -1.32 1.55
C PHE A 342 -12.03 -1.89 2.38
N GLY A 343 -11.30 -0.99 3.04
CA GLY A 343 -10.16 -1.25 3.89
C GLY A 343 -9.81 0.00 4.69
N ASP A 344 -9.25 -0.15 5.87
CA ASP A 344 -8.87 0.94 6.77
C ASP A 344 -7.35 1.19 6.81
N PHE A 345 -6.56 0.30 6.21
CA PHE A 345 -5.10 0.36 6.22
C PHE A 345 -4.48 0.33 7.62
N LEU A 346 -5.14 -0.34 8.58
CA LEU A 346 -4.70 -0.52 9.96
C LEU A 346 -4.35 -1.99 10.21
N LEU A 347 -3.57 -2.23 11.27
CA LEU A 347 -3.19 -3.58 11.68
C LEU A 347 -4.25 -4.17 12.63
N HIS A 348 -4.74 -5.37 12.32
CA HIS A 348 -5.72 -6.12 13.10
C HIS A 348 -5.28 -7.56 13.34
N ASP A 349 -5.58 -8.10 14.53
CA ASP A 349 -5.52 -9.55 14.78
C ASP A 349 -6.86 -10.19 14.43
N VAL A 350 -6.90 -10.80 13.25
CA VAL A 350 -8.07 -11.54 12.75
C VAL A 350 -7.85 -13.05 12.78
N GLY A 351 -6.94 -13.53 13.65
CA GLY A 351 -6.68 -14.95 13.90
C GLY A 351 -5.89 -15.67 12.80
N THR A 352 -5.48 -14.97 11.74
CA THR A 352 -4.67 -15.52 10.65
C THR A 352 -3.27 -14.92 10.62
N GLY A 353 -2.82 -14.33 11.73
CA GLY A 353 -1.49 -13.75 11.85
C GLY A 353 -0.36 -14.74 11.61
N ASP A 354 0.75 -14.25 11.13
CA ASP A 354 1.90 -15.04 10.68
C ASP A 354 3.05 -15.13 11.70
N GLY A 355 2.89 -14.48 12.86
CA GLY A 355 3.92 -14.49 13.90
C GLY A 355 5.13 -13.59 13.64
N ILE A 356 5.12 -12.82 12.55
CA ILE A 356 6.26 -12.02 12.09
C ILE A 356 6.05 -10.55 12.43
N VAL A 357 7.08 -9.89 12.95
CA VAL A 357 7.10 -8.44 13.19
C VAL A 357 7.90 -7.74 12.08
N GLN A 358 7.34 -6.68 11.51
CA GLN A 358 8.04 -5.76 10.61
C GLN A 358 7.73 -4.32 11.01
N ALA A 359 8.75 -3.54 11.31
CA ALA A 359 8.67 -2.12 11.67
C ALA A 359 7.79 -1.74 12.88
N GLY A 360 6.96 -2.65 13.38
CA GLY A 360 6.09 -2.43 14.55
C GLY A 360 6.65 -3.00 15.86
N PRO A 361 5.95 -2.78 16.98
CA PRO A 361 6.29 -3.40 18.26
C PRO A 361 5.98 -4.92 18.27
N PRO A 362 6.49 -5.68 19.25
CA PRO A 362 6.34 -7.15 19.28
C PRO A 362 4.91 -7.67 19.26
N ASP A 363 3.94 -6.92 19.76
CA ASP A 363 2.54 -7.31 19.78
C ASP A 363 1.84 -7.21 18.41
N THR A 364 2.52 -6.65 17.39
CA THR A 364 2.06 -6.68 15.99
C THR A 364 2.33 -8.03 15.30
N ALA A 365 2.97 -8.99 15.96
CA ALA A 365 3.35 -10.28 15.36
C ALA A 365 2.18 -10.98 14.65
N ASN A 366 0.99 -10.99 15.26
CA ASN A 366 -0.19 -11.61 14.68
C ASN A 366 -1.15 -10.64 14.00
N LYS A 367 -0.81 -9.36 13.91
CA LYS A 367 -1.64 -8.36 13.24
C LYS A 367 -1.25 -8.21 11.79
N LEU A 368 -2.25 -8.05 10.93
CA LEU A 368 -2.10 -7.84 9.49
C LEU A 368 -2.90 -6.61 9.07
N ARG A 369 -2.39 -5.90 8.08
CA ARG A 369 -3.10 -4.76 7.49
C ARG A 369 -4.39 -5.22 6.81
N THR A 370 -5.49 -4.49 7.04
CA THR A 370 -6.69 -4.65 6.23
C THR A 370 -6.41 -4.17 4.81
N ALA A 371 -6.15 -5.14 3.92
CA ALA A 371 -5.93 -4.85 2.52
C ALA A 371 -7.22 -4.38 1.84
N PRO A 372 -7.15 -3.48 0.84
CA PRO A 372 -8.31 -3.07 0.06
C PRO A 372 -9.02 -4.26 -0.59
N LEU A 373 -10.37 -4.23 -0.58
CA LEU A 373 -11.18 -5.22 -1.30
C LEU A 373 -11.48 -4.81 -2.73
N TRP A 374 -11.14 -3.60 -3.18
CA TRP A 374 -11.24 -3.26 -4.59
C TRP A 374 -10.40 -4.20 -5.45
N GLY A 375 -10.95 -4.64 -6.58
CA GLY A 375 -10.35 -5.67 -7.42
C GLY A 375 -10.50 -7.10 -6.86
N LEU A 376 -11.32 -7.30 -5.82
CA LEU A 376 -11.59 -8.64 -5.26
C LEU A 376 -12.20 -9.59 -6.31
N ARG A 377 -13.03 -9.06 -7.21
CA ARG A 377 -13.72 -9.81 -8.27
C ARG A 377 -12.81 -10.53 -9.26
N ILE A 378 -11.56 -10.08 -9.41
CA ILE A 378 -10.59 -10.71 -10.31
C ILE A 378 -9.63 -11.66 -9.59
N LYS A 379 -9.81 -11.87 -8.27
CA LYS A 379 -8.99 -12.80 -7.48
C LYS A 379 -9.64 -14.19 -7.43
N SER A 380 -8.81 -15.22 -7.49
CA SER A 380 -9.23 -16.62 -7.35
C SER A 380 -8.76 -17.26 -6.04
N ARG A 381 -7.89 -16.58 -5.29
CA ARG A 381 -7.40 -16.97 -3.96
C ARG A 381 -7.37 -15.76 -3.04
N PHE A 382 -7.64 -15.99 -1.79
CA PHE A 382 -7.90 -14.95 -0.81
C PHE A 382 -7.04 -15.12 0.44
N MET A 383 -7.03 -14.08 1.27
CA MET A 383 -6.22 -13.87 2.46
C MET A 383 -4.74 -13.62 2.11
N HIS A 384 -3.93 -13.25 3.12
CA HIS A 384 -2.52 -12.94 2.97
C HIS A 384 -1.66 -14.15 2.53
N ASP A 385 -2.13 -15.35 2.79
CA ASP A 385 -1.47 -16.64 2.54
C ASP A 385 -2.02 -17.39 1.32
N LEU A 386 -3.02 -16.82 0.62
CA LEU A 386 -3.74 -17.44 -0.51
C LEU A 386 -4.35 -18.81 -0.20
N ALA A 387 -4.55 -19.16 1.06
CA ALA A 387 -5.04 -20.46 1.45
C ALA A 387 -6.56 -20.62 1.26
N SER A 388 -7.32 -19.51 1.23
CA SER A 388 -8.76 -19.56 0.98
C SER A 388 -9.06 -19.57 -0.51
N LEU A 389 -9.87 -20.54 -0.96
CA LEU A 389 -10.26 -20.72 -2.36
C LEU A 389 -11.64 -20.14 -2.67
N THR A 390 -12.39 -19.74 -1.65
CA THR A 390 -13.71 -19.12 -1.78
C THR A 390 -13.84 -17.94 -0.84
N LEU A 391 -14.73 -17.00 -1.17
CA LEU A 391 -15.05 -15.87 -0.28
C LEU A 391 -15.71 -16.36 1.02
N ASP A 392 -16.53 -17.40 0.97
CA ASP A 392 -17.12 -18.01 2.17
C ASP A 392 -16.04 -18.53 3.12
N ASP A 393 -15.05 -19.27 2.60
CA ASP A 393 -13.91 -19.75 3.38
C ASP A 393 -13.08 -18.59 3.94
N ALA A 394 -12.81 -17.58 3.12
CA ALA A 394 -12.08 -16.39 3.57
C ALA A 394 -12.79 -15.69 4.74
N ILE A 395 -14.11 -15.50 4.66
CA ILE A 395 -14.90 -14.91 5.76
C ILE A 395 -14.80 -15.78 7.03
N ARG A 396 -14.98 -17.10 6.91
CA ARG A 396 -14.97 -18.03 8.06
C ARG A 396 -13.62 -18.20 8.72
N ARG A 397 -12.53 -17.87 8.02
CA ARG A 397 -11.17 -17.87 8.58
C ARG A 397 -10.84 -16.65 9.43
N HIS A 398 -11.66 -15.61 9.39
CA HIS A 398 -11.52 -14.51 10.33
C HIS A 398 -11.91 -14.95 11.74
N SER A 399 -11.13 -14.55 12.74
CA SER A 399 -11.41 -14.74 14.17
C SER A 399 -10.85 -13.54 14.97
N GLY A 400 -10.47 -13.69 16.22
CA GLY A 400 -9.93 -12.60 17.02
C GLY A 400 -10.87 -11.39 17.04
N GLU A 401 -10.41 -10.23 16.60
CA GLU A 401 -11.23 -9.01 16.53
C GLU A 401 -12.49 -9.17 15.67
N ALA A 402 -12.48 -10.06 14.70
CA ALA A 402 -13.61 -10.30 13.79
C ALA A 402 -14.52 -11.47 14.20
N GLU A 403 -14.28 -12.15 15.33
CA GLU A 403 -15.02 -13.35 15.73
C GLU A 403 -16.54 -13.09 15.83
N GLY A 404 -16.94 -11.95 16.36
CA GLY A 404 -18.35 -11.55 16.45
C GLY A 404 -19.02 -11.44 15.08
N VAL A 405 -18.33 -10.86 14.12
CA VAL A 405 -18.79 -10.70 12.72
C VAL A 405 -18.94 -12.07 12.04
N VAL A 406 -17.98 -12.97 12.22
CA VAL A 406 -18.02 -14.33 11.65
C VAL A 406 -19.14 -15.16 12.27
N THR A 407 -19.39 -15.01 13.57
CA THR A 407 -20.52 -15.65 14.27
C THR A 407 -21.84 -15.18 13.67
N LEU A 408 -22.02 -13.87 13.47
CA LEU A 408 -23.23 -13.31 12.85
C LEU A 408 -23.39 -13.82 11.42
N PHE A 409 -22.31 -13.80 10.60
CA PHE A 409 -22.34 -14.34 9.23
C PHE A 409 -22.76 -15.82 9.22
N SER A 410 -22.16 -16.63 10.08
CA SER A 410 -22.42 -18.07 10.16
C SER A 410 -23.84 -18.42 10.59
N GLY A 411 -24.45 -17.55 11.42
CA GLY A 411 -25.85 -17.69 11.86
C GLY A 411 -26.90 -17.19 10.86
N MET A 412 -26.50 -16.57 9.74
CA MET A 412 -27.42 -16.08 8.72
C MET A 412 -28.07 -17.22 7.93
N PRO A 413 -29.31 -17.02 7.42
CA PRO A 413 -29.87 -17.89 6.41
C PRO A 413 -28.96 -18.00 5.16
N PRO A 414 -28.90 -19.16 4.50
CA PRO A 414 -28.02 -19.35 3.32
C PRO A 414 -28.20 -18.31 2.22
N ASN A 415 -29.44 -17.86 1.98
CA ASN A 415 -29.71 -16.80 0.99
C ASN A 415 -29.03 -15.47 1.38
N SER A 416 -29.04 -15.10 2.64
CA SER A 416 -28.38 -13.87 3.14
C SER A 416 -26.86 -13.97 3.05
N GLN A 417 -26.27 -15.14 3.35
CA GLN A 417 -24.85 -15.38 3.15
C GLN A 417 -24.49 -15.23 1.65
N GLN A 418 -25.31 -15.79 0.74
CA GLN A 418 -25.10 -15.68 -0.70
C GLN A 418 -25.21 -14.25 -1.19
N GLN A 419 -26.15 -13.46 -0.65
CA GLN A 419 -26.29 -12.03 -0.98
C GLN A 419 -25.03 -11.25 -0.60
N LEU A 420 -24.46 -11.48 0.59
CA LEU A 420 -23.21 -10.86 1.03
C LEU A 420 -22.04 -11.25 0.09
N ILE A 421 -21.93 -12.53 -0.27
CA ILE A 421 -20.92 -13.00 -1.23
C ILE A 421 -21.12 -12.36 -2.61
N THR A 422 -22.38 -12.17 -3.06
CA THR A 422 -22.68 -11.50 -4.34
C THR A 422 -22.22 -10.04 -4.31
N PHE A 423 -22.44 -9.34 -3.20
CA PHE A 423 -21.88 -7.99 -3.02
C PHE A 423 -20.35 -8.00 -3.13
N LEU A 424 -19.65 -8.87 -2.39
CA LEU A 424 -18.18 -8.95 -2.43
C LEU A 424 -17.64 -9.26 -3.83
N LYS A 425 -18.32 -10.09 -4.59
CA LYS A 425 -17.98 -10.38 -6.00
C LYS A 425 -18.12 -9.17 -6.92
N SER A 426 -18.82 -8.13 -6.50
CA SER A 426 -18.93 -6.90 -7.28
C SER A 426 -17.76 -5.93 -7.07
N LEU A 427 -16.88 -6.16 -6.08
CA LEU A 427 -15.74 -5.30 -5.72
C LEU A 427 -14.45 -5.66 -6.53
#